data_9f2c2dc765db6c638c769aa903166e1d
#
_entry.id   9f2c2dc765db6c638c769aa903166e1d
#
_cell.length_a   1.000
_cell.length_b   1.000
_cell.length_c   1.000
_cell.angle_alpha   90.00
_cell.angle_beta   90.00
_cell.angle_gamma   90.00
#
_symmetry.space_group_name_H-M   'P 1'
#
loop_
_entity.id
_entity.type
_entity.pdbx_description
1 polymer ?
#
loop_
_entity_poly.entity_id
_entity_poly.type
_entity_poly.pdbx_seq_one_letter_code
_entity_poly.pdbx_strand_id
1 'polypeptide(L)'
;MTTQENPMGSIYILSQAIKTVARNAALQAYGVISLTPGNVEESVTRFFDKDADFGVIVKSEEDGVSLELNLIIEYGLRIKTVVDLVAESVKYAVEKTMAVPVKRVDVHVRGLRVSNPD
;
A
#
# COMPACT_ATOMS: atom_id res chain seq x y z
N MET A 1 23.18 19.73 3.19
CA MET A 1 22.63 18.79 3.05
C MET A 1 22.90 18.05 1.90
N THR A 2 22.69 17.02 1.91
CA THR A 2 23.35 16.18 1.07
C THR A 2 22.44 15.34 0.29
N THR A 3 21.16 15.55 0.40
CA THR A 3 20.26 14.71 -0.33
C THR A 3 20.37 14.92 -1.80
N GLN A 4 20.76 16.10 -2.24
CA GLN A 4 20.90 16.29 -3.65
C GLN A 4 22.05 15.52 -4.21
N GLU A 5 22.98 15.14 -3.37
CA GLU A 5 24.12 14.41 -3.85
C GLU A 5 23.81 12.97 -4.13
N ASN A 6 22.65 12.49 -3.64
CA ASN A 6 22.29 11.10 -3.86
C ASN A 6 20.81 10.99 -4.11
N PRO A 7 20.39 11.44 -5.29
CA PRO A 7 18.95 11.42 -5.58
C PRO A 7 18.35 10.04 -5.57
N MET A 8 19.12 9.02 -5.93
CA MET A 8 18.58 7.67 -5.90
C MET A 8 18.28 7.24 -4.47
N GLY A 9 19.15 7.59 -3.54
CA GLY A 9 18.91 7.28 -2.14
C GLY A 9 17.72 8.01 -1.59
N SER A 10 17.54 9.26 -1.99
CA SER A 10 16.40 10.06 -1.54
C SER A 10 15.10 9.48 -2.05
N ILE A 11 15.08 9.05 -3.29
CA ILE A 11 13.88 8.44 -3.87
C ILE A 11 13.53 7.17 -3.14
N TYR A 12 14.52 6.37 -2.83
CA TYR A 12 14.28 5.13 -2.13
C TYR A 12 13.66 5.39 -0.74
N ILE A 13 14.20 6.35 -0.01
CA ILE A 13 13.70 6.66 1.31
C ILE A 13 12.27 7.16 1.24
N LEU A 14 11.98 7.98 0.25
CA LEU A 14 10.62 8.48 0.08
C LEU A 14 9.65 7.34 -0.20
N SER A 15 10.02 6.40 -1.05
CA SER A 15 9.17 5.27 -1.34
C SER A 15 8.90 4.44 -0.11
N GLN A 16 9.90 4.23 0.71
CA GLN A 16 9.72 3.46 1.93
C GLN A 16 8.78 4.17 2.89
N ALA A 17 8.92 5.47 3.01
CA ALA A 17 8.03 6.24 3.86
C ALA A 17 6.60 6.17 3.37
N ILE A 18 6.41 6.28 2.07
CA ILE A 18 5.07 6.20 1.49
C ILE A 18 4.46 4.83 1.75
N LYS A 19 5.24 3.77 1.59
CA LYS A 19 4.75 2.42 1.86
C LYS A 19 4.29 2.29 3.30
N THR A 20 5.06 2.82 4.22
CA THR A 20 4.71 2.73 5.64
C THR A 20 3.40 3.46 5.94
N VAL A 21 3.28 4.67 5.42
CA VAL A 21 2.07 5.44 5.65
C VAL A 21 0.87 4.75 5.03
N ALA A 22 1.02 4.27 3.80
CA ALA A 22 -0.08 3.62 3.09
C ALA A 22 -0.49 2.35 3.81
N ARG A 23 0.48 1.56 4.24
CA ARG A 23 0.18 0.32 4.93
C ARG A 23 -0.56 0.58 6.24
N ASN A 24 -0.10 1.55 7.00
CA ASN A 24 -0.76 1.86 8.26
C ASN A 24 -2.19 2.34 8.05
N ALA A 25 -2.38 3.19 7.05
CA ALA A 25 -3.72 3.67 6.76
C ALA A 25 -4.64 2.53 6.33
N ALA A 26 -4.13 1.63 5.50
CA ALA A 26 -4.94 0.51 5.04
C ALA A 26 -5.32 -0.41 6.19
N LEU A 27 -4.37 -0.67 7.09
CA LEU A 27 -4.64 -1.57 8.21
C LEU A 27 -5.67 -1.00 9.18
N GLN A 28 -5.81 0.31 9.21
CA GLN A 28 -6.78 0.92 10.09
C GLN A 28 -8.13 1.09 9.44
N ALA A 29 -8.24 0.81 8.16
CA ALA A 29 -9.49 1.00 7.46
C ALA A 29 -10.47 -0.12 7.79
N TYR A 30 -11.75 0.22 7.72
CA TYR A 30 -12.81 -0.72 8.02
C TYR A 30 -12.72 -1.94 7.10
N GLY A 31 -12.77 -3.12 7.68
CA GLY A 31 -12.87 -4.35 6.93
C GLY A 31 -11.56 -4.96 6.50
N VAL A 32 -10.44 -4.26 6.71
CA VAL A 32 -9.14 -4.79 6.29
C VAL A 32 -8.56 -5.64 7.42
N ILE A 33 -8.21 -6.87 7.10
CA ILE A 33 -7.58 -7.76 8.07
C ILE A 33 -6.07 -7.64 7.98
N SER A 34 -5.53 -7.67 6.77
CA SER A 34 -4.08 -7.58 6.61
C SER A 34 -3.76 -7.26 5.17
N LEU A 35 -2.49 -6.96 4.94
CA LEU A 35 -1.97 -6.83 3.59
C LEU A 35 -1.13 -8.05 3.28
N THR A 36 -0.99 -8.37 2.02
CA THR A 36 -0.29 -9.57 1.62
C THR A 36 0.54 -9.27 0.37
N PRO A 37 1.64 -9.97 0.18
CA PRO A 37 2.36 -9.83 -1.09
C PRO A 37 1.44 -10.22 -2.22
N GLY A 38 1.62 -9.60 -3.36
CA GLY A 38 0.66 -9.77 -4.43
C GLY A 38 0.62 -11.16 -4.97
N ASN A 39 1.54 -11.48 -5.85
CA ASN A 39 1.50 -12.72 -6.58
C ASN A 39 2.48 -13.72 -5.99
N VAL A 40 2.05 -14.95 -5.85
CA VAL A 40 2.91 -15.99 -5.29
C VAL A 40 4.18 -16.15 -6.11
N GLU A 41 4.03 -16.06 -7.40
CA GLU A 41 5.20 -16.22 -8.26
C GLU A 41 6.20 -15.12 -8.06
N GLU A 42 5.72 -13.96 -7.73
CA GLU A 42 6.60 -12.84 -7.47
C GLU A 42 7.23 -12.95 -6.09
N SER A 43 6.67 -13.75 -5.23
CA SER A 43 7.22 -13.90 -3.89
C SER A 43 8.63 -14.41 -3.91
N VAL A 44 8.95 -15.25 -4.88
CA VAL A 44 10.29 -15.79 -4.97
C VAL A 44 11.28 -14.67 -5.18
N THR A 45 10.97 -13.77 -6.09
CA THR A 45 11.83 -12.63 -6.34
C THR A 45 11.82 -11.70 -5.14
N ARG A 46 10.68 -11.51 -4.55
CA ARG A 46 10.56 -10.59 -3.43
C ARG A 46 11.25 -11.08 -2.20
N PHE A 47 11.54 -12.37 -2.18
CA PHE A 47 12.29 -12.90 -1.08
C PHE A 47 13.61 -12.15 -0.91
N PHE A 48 14.16 -11.66 -2.01
CA PHE A 48 15.40 -10.92 -1.95
C PHE A 48 15.17 -9.41 -1.85
N ASP A 49 13.93 -8.97 -1.95
CA ASP A 49 13.63 -7.56 -1.88
C ASP A 49 12.77 -7.35 -0.64
N LYS A 50 13.40 -7.02 0.45
CA LYS A 50 12.71 -6.91 1.71
C LYS A 50 11.67 -5.83 1.72
N ASP A 51 11.78 -4.90 0.79
CA ASP A 51 10.90 -3.75 0.86
C ASP A 51 9.63 -3.90 0.09
N ALA A 52 9.55 -4.90 -0.74
CA ALA A 52 8.44 -4.99 -1.66
C ALA A 52 7.27 -5.73 -1.12
N ASP A 53 7.42 -6.32 0.03
CA ASP A 53 6.47 -7.22 0.39
C ASP A 53 5.54 -6.91 1.40
N PHE A 54 5.23 -5.75 1.69
CA PHE A 54 4.23 -5.46 2.68
C PHE A 54 2.88 -5.20 2.06
N GLY A 55 2.69 -5.66 0.84
CA GLY A 55 1.41 -5.52 0.18
C GLY A 55 1.17 -4.18 -0.43
N VAL A 56 2.17 -3.32 -0.45
CA VAL A 56 2.04 -1.98 -1.02
C VAL A 56 3.13 -1.80 -2.05
N ILE A 57 2.74 -1.41 -3.26
CA ILE A 57 3.69 -1.11 -4.31
C ILE A 57 3.54 0.36 -4.65
N VAL A 58 4.65 1.07 -4.67
CA VAL A 58 4.67 2.50 -4.98
C VAL A 58 5.34 2.69 -6.32
N LYS A 59 4.65 3.38 -7.22
CA LYS A 59 5.19 3.69 -8.53
C LYS A 59 5.29 5.19 -8.68
N SER A 60 6.48 5.68 -8.99
CA SER A 60 6.68 7.09 -9.23
C SER A 60 6.11 7.47 -10.57
N GLU A 61 5.43 8.59 -10.62
CA GLU A 61 4.90 9.11 -11.84
C GLU A 61 5.29 10.56 -11.97
N GLU A 62 5.02 11.11 -13.15
CA GLU A 62 5.49 12.42 -13.44
C GLU A 62 5.01 13.45 -12.44
N ASP A 63 3.75 13.35 -12.05
CA ASP A 63 3.17 14.36 -11.18
C ASP A 63 2.80 13.82 -9.81
N GLY A 64 3.38 12.73 -9.40
CA GLY A 64 3.03 12.18 -8.12
C GLY A 64 3.34 10.70 -8.08
N VAL A 65 2.53 9.96 -7.35
CA VAL A 65 2.74 8.51 -7.22
C VAL A 65 1.44 7.78 -7.44
N SER A 66 1.58 6.53 -7.86
CA SER A 66 0.46 5.59 -7.88
C SER A 66 0.76 4.49 -6.90
N LEU A 67 -0.28 4.00 -6.27
CA LEU A 67 -0.14 2.97 -5.24
C LEU A 67 -0.94 1.75 -5.62
N GLU A 68 -0.41 0.60 -5.27
CA GLU A 68 -1.11 -0.65 -5.47
C GLU A 68 -1.12 -1.38 -4.15
N LEU A 69 -2.29 -1.80 -3.70
CA LEU A 69 -2.45 -2.46 -2.41
C LEU A 69 -3.03 -3.84 -2.63
N ASN A 70 -2.51 -4.80 -1.88
CA ASN A 70 -3.01 -6.17 -1.91
C ASN A 70 -3.53 -6.52 -0.54
N LEU A 71 -4.83 -6.78 -0.42
CA LEU A 71 -5.49 -6.88 0.86
C LEU A 71 -6.15 -8.23 1.07
N ILE A 72 -6.21 -8.59 2.34
CA ILE A 72 -7.13 -9.62 2.82
C ILE A 72 -8.20 -8.88 3.61
N ILE A 73 -9.46 -9.10 3.29
CA ILE A 73 -10.53 -8.37 3.96
C ILE A 73 -11.48 -9.34 4.65
N GLU A 74 -12.32 -8.79 5.49
CA GLU A 74 -13.27 -9.56 6.28
C GLU A 74 -14.34 -10.18 5.40
N TYR A 75 -14.57 -11.47 5.59
CA TYR A 75 -15.60 -12.16 4.84
C TYR A 75 -16.97 -11.64 5.25
N GLY A 76 -17.85 -11.46 4.30
CA GLY A 76 -19.20 -11.04 4.59
C GLY A 76 -19.44 -9.56 4.41
N LEU A 77 -18.40 -8.78 4.21
CA LEU A 77 -18.57 -7.35 3.98
C LEU A 77 -18.72 -7.06 2.50
N ARG A 78 -19.22 -5.89 2.18
CA ARG A 78 -19.30 -5.47 0.81
C ARG A 78 -17.92 -5.11 0.32
N ILE A 79 -17.42 -5.88 -0.61
CA ILE A 79 -16.06 -5.69 -1.10
C ILE A 79 -15.88 -4.30 -1.68
N LYS A 80 -16.81 -3.85 -2.50
CA LYS A 80 -16.66 -2.55 -3.12
C LYS A 80 -16.60 -1.43 -2.09
N THR A 81 -17.41 -1.53 -1.05
CA THR A 81 -17.39 -0.51 -0.01
C THR A 81 -16.05 -0.49 0.70
N VAL A 82 -15.54 -1.66 1.05
CA VAL A 82 -14.25 -1.73 1.72
C VAL A 82 -13.15 -1.17 0.83
N VAL A 83 -13.15 -1.56 -0.44
CA VAL A 83 -12.13 -1.10 -1.37
C VAL A 83 -12.16 0.42 -1.51
N ASP A 84 -13.36 0.99 -1.63
CA ASP A 84 -13.49 2.44 -1.78
C ASP A 84 -12.98 3.16 -0.53
N LEU A 85 -13.32 2.64 0.63
CA LEU A 85 -12.88 3.26 1.88
C LEU A 85 -11.38 3.18 2.05
N VAL A 86 -10.80 2.04 1.70
CA VAL A 86 -9.36 1.88 1.79
C VAL A 86 -8.66 2.85 0.86
N ALA A 87 -9.12 2.92 -0.38
CA ALA A 87 -8.47 3.79 -1.37
C ALA A 87 -8.51 5.24 -0.90
N GLU A 88 -9.65 5.66 -0.39
CA GLU A 88 -9.78 7.02 0.09
C GLU A 88 -8.88 7.30 1.29
N SER A 89 -8.87 6.38 2.24
CA SER A 89 -8.06 6.56 3.44
C SER A 89 -6.58 6.61 3.12
N VAL A 90 -6.15 5.73 2.25
CA VAL A 90 -4.73 5.67 1.89
C VAL A 90 -4.33 6.91 1.13
N LYS A 91 -5.14 7.32 0.16
CA LYS A 91 -4.83 8.51 -0.60
C LYS A 91 -4.72 9.72 0.33
N TYR A 92 -5.69 9.88 1.21
CA TYR A 92 -5.70 11.01 2.12
C TYR A 92 -4.46 11.00 3.02
N ALA A 93 -4.14 9.83 3.58
CA ALA A 93 -3.02 9.74 4.51
C ALA A 93 -1.70 10.06 3.83
N VAL A 94 -1.50 9.52 2.64
CA VAL A 94 -0.26 9.74 1.93
C VAL A 94 -0.14 11.20 1.52
N GLU A 95 -1.20 11.76 0.97
CA GLU A 95 -1.13 13.15 0.52
C GLU A 95 -0.91 14.09 1.67
N LYS A 96 -1.57 13.83 2.80
CA LYS A 96 -1.44 14.71 3.93
C LYS A 96 -0.08 14.59 4.60
N THR A 97 0.40 13.38 4.77
CA THR A 97 1.63 13.13 5.51
C THR A 97 2.86 13.43 4.68
N MET A 98 2.83 13.03 3.43
CA MET A 98 4.02 13.12 2.59
C MET A 98 4.00 14.31 1.66
N ALA A 99 2.87 14.99 1.55
CA ALA A 99 2.71 16.13 0.65
C ALA A 99 3.01 15.77 -0.79
N VAL A 100 2.65 14.57 -1.20
CA VAL A 100 2.87 14.07 -2.54
C VAL A 100 1.52 13.76 -3.16
N PRO A 101 1.22 14.22 -4.36
CA PRO A 101 -0.05 13.88 -4.97
C PRO A 101 -0.13 12.38 -5.26
N VAL A 102 -1.26 11.80 -4.98
CA VAL A 102 -1.50 10.39 -5.28
C VAL A 102 -2.41 10.35 -6.49
N LYS A 103 -1.87 9.83 -7.59
CA LYS A 103 -2.58 9.82 -8.86
C LYS A 103 -3.63 8.71 -8.89
N ARG A 104 -3.33 7.60 -8.25
CA ARG A 104 -4.22 6.47 -8.33
C ARG A 104 -3.91 5.49 -7.20
N VAL A 105 -4.94 4.87 -6.68
CA VAL A 105 -4.76 3.79 -5.70
C VAL A 105 -5.52 2.60 -6.24
N ASP A 106 -4.79 1.55 -6.62
CA ASP A 106 -5.38 0.31 -7.10
C ASP A 106 -5.43 -0.67 -5.95
N VAL A 107 -6.59 -1.21 -5.66
CA VAL A 107 -6.75 -2.13 -4.54
C VAL A 107 -7.13 -3.49 -5.09
N HIS A 108 -6.35 -4.49 -4.72
CA HIS A 108 -6.61 -5.87 -5.13
C HIS A 108 -6.98 -6.67 -3.89
N VAL A 109 -8.14 -7.28 -3.89
CA VAL A 109 -8.56 -8.13 -2.78
C VAL A 109 -8.08 -9.53 -3.10
N ARG A 110 -7.12 -10.01 -2.34
CA ARG A 110 -6.50 -11.31 -2.60
C ARG A 110 -7.13 -12.43 -1.78
N GLY A 111 -7.88 -12.12 -0.77
CA GLY A 111 -8.52 -13.15 0.01
C GLY A 111 -9.53 -12.58 0.97
N LEU A 112 -10.35 -13.47 1.48
CA LEU A 112 -11.37 -13.14 2.46
C LEU A 112 -11.14 -14.01 3.67
N ARG A 113 -11.33 -13.45 4.85
CA ARG A 113 -11.15 -14.22 6.07
C ARG A 113 -12.17 -13.84 7.10
N VAL A 114 -12.42 -14.77 8.01
CA VAL A 114 -13.26 -14.51 9.16
C VAL A 114 -12.33 -14.10 10.29
N SER A 115 -12.42 -12.85 10.71
CA SER A 115 -11.47 -12.34 11.69
C SER A 115 -11.79 -12.81 13.10
N ASN A 116 -13.02 -13.27 13.35
CA ASN A 116 -13.39 -13.71 14.67
C ASN A 116 -14.12 -15.02 14.52
N PRO A 117 -13.40 -16.10 14.36
CA PRO A 117 -14.00 -17.35 13.93
C PRO A 117 -14.91 -18.03 14.93
N ASP A 118 -14.87 -17.68 16.18
CA ASP A 118 -15.80 -18.36 17.03
C ASP A 118 -17.11 -17.66 17.03
#